data_7f719d0b89d85e25384262d507fc69a1
#
_entry.id   7f719d0b89d85e25384262d507fc69a1
#
_cell.length_a   1.000
_cell.length_b   1.000
_cell.length_c   1.000
_cell.angle_alpha   90.00
_cell.angle_beta   90.00
_cell.angle_gamma   90.00
#
_symmetry.space_group_name_H-M   'P 1'
#
loop_
_entity.id
_entity.type
_entity.pdbx_description
1 polymer ?
#
loop_
_entity_poly.entity_id
_entity_poly.type
_entity_poly.pdbx_seq_one_letter_code
_entity_poly.pdbx_strand_id
1 'polypeptide(L)'
;MGLWLARRAVQAIITFVLALTLLFVLMRLAPGDPVQRLEGERPMSPQEIARLRQRFGIDQPIGRQYQLFLGGVARGDLGTSIEYNRPVTTLLRERLPATILLGGTVILVNFTLGIWLGVRQARRRGSGEDRLLTAVSLAGHAMPSFWLALILAWLVGVRLRWLPSAGLSDPLLGADAPLLARAMDVAAHLVLPALTLILVTLAGTMRFQRGAMLEVLRLPYIVTARAKGVPEMRVTWRHAWRNAVFPMVTLLALWLPLLVTGSVFVEAVFAWPGLGSLAAAAAGNRDYPLLMGVAILAGGLLVGSSMVADLAYAALDPRVRLA
;
A
#
# COMPACT_ATOMS: atom_id res chain seq x y z
N MET A 1 20.17 12.75 -20.05
CA MET A 1 19.46 11.66 -19.36
C MET A 1 20.30 11.04 -18.22
N GLY A 2 21.57 10.71 -18.42
CA GLY A 2 22.40 10.12 -17.35
C GLY A 2 22.57 11.03 -16.13
N LEU A 3 22.87 12.33 -16.34
CA LEU A 3 23.03 13.29 -15.25
C LEU A 3 21.73 13.52 -14.45
N TRP A 4 20.60 13.59 -15.14
CA TRP A 4 19.28 13.70 -14.51
C TRP A 4 18.96 12.47 -13.64
N LEU A 5 19.20 11.24 -14.16
CA LEU A 5 19.04 9.99 -13.40
C LEU A 5 19.97 9.95 -12.19
N ALA A 6 21.23 10.34 -12.34
CA ALA A 6 22.19 10.39 -11.23
C ALA A 6 21.72 11.38 -10.13
N ARG A 7 21.26 12.57 -10.51
CA ARG A 7 20.70 13.56 -9.57
C ARG A 7 19.48 13.02 -8.82
N ARG A 8 18.56 12.34 -9.54
CA ARG A 8 17.36 11.72 -8.94
C ARG A 8 17.74 10.58 -7.99
N ALA A 9 18.68 9.72 -8.37
CA ALA A 9 19.18 8.65 -7.52
C ALA A 9 19.80 9.21 -6.22
N VAL A 10 20.62 10.26 -6.32
CA VAL A 10 21.21 10.91 -5.15
C VAL A 10 20.12 11.52 -4.25
N GLN A 11 19.14 12.21 -4.82
CA GLN A 11 18.00 12.75 -4.06
C GLN A 11 17.22 11.62 -3.36
N ALA A 12 16.95 10.52 -4.05
CA ALA A 12 16.25 9.35 -3.51
C ALA A 12 17.02 8.74 -2.32
N ILE A 13 18.35 8.57 -2.45
CA ILE A 13 19.22 8.06 -1.38
C ILE A 13 19.21 9.00 -0.18
N ILE A 14 19.38 10.31 -0.40
CA ILE A 14 19.37 11.31 0.68
C ILE A 14 18.02 11.27 1.42
N THR A 15 16.90 11.29 0.68
CA THR A 15 15.56 11.22 1.25
C THR A 15 15.35 9.92 2.06
N PHE A 16 15.82 8.81 1.54
CA PHE A 16 15.73 7.53 2.23
C PHE A 16 16.55 7.52 3.52
N VAL A 17 17.80 7.97 3.48
CA VAL A 17 18.67 8.06 4.67
C VAL A 17 18.09 9.01 5.72
N LEU A 18 17.56 10.16 5.31
CA LEU A 18 16.88 11.09 6.22
C LEU A 18 15.63 10.45 6.86
N ALA A 19 14.83 9.73 6.09
CA ALA A 19 13.67 9.00 6.60
C ALA A 19 14.08 7.91 7.60
N LEU A 20 15.15 7.15 7.31
CA LEU A 20 15.70 6.15 8.23
C LEU A 20 16.24 6.79 9.53
N THR A 21 16.91 7.94 9.41
CA THR A 21 17.41 8.69 10.57
C THR A 21 16.26 9.16 11.45
N LEU A 22 15.24 9.76 10.84
CA LEU A 22 14.05 10.21 11.55
C LEU A 22 13.33 9.03 12.24
N LEU A 23 13.16 7.92 11.53
CA LEU A 23 12.56 6.70 12.07
C LEU A 23 13.35 6.19 13.29
N PHE A 24 14.68 6.11 13.17
CA PHE A 24 15.54 5.69 14.27
C PHE A 24 15.37 6.58 15.48
N VAL A 25 15.39 7.91 15.29
CA VAL A 25 15.22 8.89 16.39
C VAL A 25 13.84 8.75 17.03
N LEU A 26 12.77 8.66 16.22
CA LEU A 26 11.41 8.50 16.74
C LEU A 26 11.24 7.22 17.57
N MET A 27 11.84 6.11 17.12
CA MET A 27 11.81 4.85 17.88
C MET A 27 12.58 4.93 19.21
N ARG A 28 13.62 5.77 19.28
CA ARG A 28 14.38 5.98 20.53
C ARG A 28 13.70 6.97 21.48
N LEU A 29 12.90 7.89 20.95
CA LEU A 29 12.09 8.80 21.75
C LEU A 29 10.77 8.16 22.23
N ALA A 30 10.37 7.05 21.61
CA ALA A 30 9.15 6.33 21.99
C ALA A 30 9.27 5.81 23.43
N PRO A 31 8.28 6.06 24.30
CA PRO A 31 8.33 5.64 25.69
C PRO A 31 8.23 4.13 25.83
N GLY A 32 9.09 3.55 26.70
CA GLY A 32 9.10 2.13 27.09
C GLY A 32 10.31 1.37 26.57
N ASP A 33 10.78 0.46 27.43
CA ASP A 33 11.87 -0.47 27.13
C ASP A 33 11.27 -1.79 26.66
N PRO A 34 11.62 -2.29 25.43
CA PRO A 34 11.13 -3.56 24.95
C PRO A 34 11.49 -4.75 25.88
N VAL A 35 12.60 -4.66 26.62
CA VAL A 35 13.00 -5.70 27.57
C VAL A 35 12.12 -5.69 28.82
N GLN A 36 11.71 -4.50 29.31
CA GLN A 36 10.79 -4.40 30.47
C GLN A 36 9.44 -5.06 30.20
N ARG A 37 8.98 -5.06 28.98
CA ARG A 37 7.74 -5.75 28.63
C ARG A 37 7.88 -7.27 28.76
N LEU A 38 8.97 -7.84 28.28
CA LEU A 38 9.25 -9.27 28.41
C LEU A 38 9.39 -9.68 29.88
N GLU A 39 9.93 -8.79 30.75
CA GLU A 39 9.94 -8.96 32.20
C GLU A 39 8.53 -9.04 32.80
N GLY A 40 7.59 -8.22 32.27
CA GLY A 40 6.19 -8.20 32.72
C GLY A 40 5.41 -9.46 32.34
N GLU A 41 5.82 -10.18 31.28
CA GLU A 41 5.17 -11.40 30.80
C GLU A 41 5.70 -12.67 31.49
N ARG A 42 6.96 -12.68 31.92
CA ARG A 42 7.56 -13.78 32.66
C ARG A 42 8.67 -13.28 33.60
N PRO A 43 8.79 -13.83 34.80
CA PRO A 43 9.93 -13.55 35.65
C PRO A 43 11.25 -13.89 34.96
N MET A 44 12.14 -12.92 34.85
CA MET A 44 13.47 -13.08 34.25
C MET A 44 14.55 -12.81 35.30
N SER A 45 15.66 -13.55 35.21
CA SER A 45 16.81 -13.26 36.06
C SER A 45 17.53 -11.99 35.57
N PRO A 46 18.20 -11.24 36.47
CA PRO A 46 19.00 -10.08 36.06
C PRO A 46 20.05 -10.39 34.99
N GLN A 47 20.54 -11.62 34.97
CA GLN A 47 21.51 -12.07 33.96
C GLN A 47 20.87 -12.26 32.58
N GLU A 48 19.63 -12.76 32.50
CA GLU A 48 18.88 -12.88 31.25
C GLU A 48 18.55 -11.51 30.66
N ILE A 49 18.13 -10.57 31.51
CA ILE A 49 17.87 -9.18 31.13
C ILE A 49 19.12 -8.52 30.54
N ALA A 50 20.27 -8.66 31.23
CA ALA A 50 21.54 -8.12 30.75
C ALA A 50 21.95 -8.72 29.38
N ARG A 51 21.80 -10.03 29.21
CA ARG A 51 22.06 -10.72 27.92
C ARG A 51 21.16 -10.24 26.81
N LEU A 52 19.84 -10.02 27.07
CA LEU A 52 18.91 -9.51 26.08
C LEU A 52 19.27 -8.07 25.68
N ARG A 53 19.57 -7.20 26.63
CA ARG A 53 20.01 -5.82 26.36
C ARG A 53 21.28 -5.78 25.52
N GLN A 54 22.25 -6.62 25.85
CA GLN A 54 23.48 -6.76 25.09
C GLN A 54 23.19 -7.29 23.67
N ARG A 55 22.34 -8.32 23.53
CA ARG A 55 21.94 -8.89 22.23
C ARG A 55 21.24 -7.89 21.32
N PHE A 56 20.37 -7.04 21.88
CA PHE A 56 19.66 -5.99 21.13
C PHE A 56 20.47 -4.68 21.03
N GLY A 57 21.66 -4.63 21.62
CA GLY A 57 22.55 -3.47 21.57
C GLY A 57 21.98 -2.23 22.25
N ILE A 58 21.04 -2.39 23.17
CA ILE A 58 20.35 -1.28 23.86
C ILE A 58 21.31 -0.56 24.81
N ASP A 59 22.31 -1.26 25.33
CA ASP A 59 23.32 -0.72 26.26
C ASP A 59 24.41 0.11 25.56
N GLN A 60 24.44 0.13 24.21
CA GLN A 60 25.43 0.88 23.47
C GLN A 60 25.09 2.37 23.42
N PRO A 61 26.07 3.27 23.31
CA PRO A 61 25.81 4.69 23.03
C PRO A 61 24.95 4.87 21.77
N ILE A 62 24.02 5.84 21.77
CA ILE A 62 23.05 6.06 20.67
C ILE A 62 23.76 6.19 19.32
N GLY A 63 24.89 6.88 19.25
CA GLY A 63 25.67 7.00 18.00
C GLY A 63 26.17 5.66 17.47
N ARG A 64 26.57 4.75 18.37
CA ARG A 64 27.01 3.41 17.97
C ARG A 64 25.82 2.56 17.51
N GLN A 65 24.67 2.66 18.18
CA GLN A 65 23.44 1.99 17.77
C GLN A 65 23.01 2.44 16.36
N TYR A 66 23.08 3.75 16.06
CA TYR A 66 22.77 4.31 14.75
C TYR A 66 23.72 3.80 13.65
N GLN A 67 25.04 3.76 13.93
CA GLN A 67 26.01 3.18 12.99
C GLN A 67 25.73 1.69 12.71
N LEU A 68 25.43 0.91 13.73
CA LEU A 68 25.08 -0.51 13.57
C LEU A 68 23.79 -0.68 12.78
N PHE A 69 22.79 0.15 13.05
CA PHE A 69 21.53 0.18 12.33
C PHE A 69 21.74 0.47 10.83
N LEU A 70 22.40 1.58 10.47
CA LEU A 70 22.66 1.91 9.07
C LEU A 70 23.53 0.85 8.38
N GLY A 71 24.54 0.35 9.06
CA GLY A 71 25.39 -0.73 8.57
C GLY A 71 24.63 -2.05 8.36
N GLY A 72 23.63 -2.35 9.20
CA GLY A 72 22.73 -3.48 9.04
C GLY A 72 21.85 -3.32 7.82
N VAL A 73 21.16 -2.16 7.71
CA VAL A 73 20.31 -1.83 6.55
C VAL A 73 21.10 -1.96 5.24
N ALA A 74 22.31 -1.43 5.18
CA ALA A 74 23.15 -1.48 3.98
C ALA A 74 23.53 -2.93 3.57
N ARG A 75 23.57 -3.86 4.52
CA ARG A 75 23.83 -5.29 4.29
C ARG A 75 22.57 -6.13 4.14
N GLY A 76 21.38 -5.52 4.25
CA GLY A 76 20.09 -6.23 4.26
C GLY A 76 19.80 -6.98 5.56
N ASP A 77 20.55 -6.71 6.62
CA ASP A 77 20.31 -7.25 7.96
C ASP A 77 19.44 -6.25 8.75
N LEU A 78 18.18 -6.60 8.95
CA LEU A 78 17.21 -5.79 9.68
C LEU A 78 17.10 -6.21 11.16
N GLY A 79 18.00 -7.07 11.61
CA GLY A 79 18.01 -7.58 12.98
C GLY A 79 17.05 -8.73 13.22
N THR A 80 16.83 -9.02 14.51
CA THR A 80 15.95 -10.10 14.98
C THR A 80 14.76 -9.50 15.70
N SER A 81 13.55 -9.96 15.37
CA SER A 81 12.31 -9.64 16.06
C SER A 81 12.40 -10.09 17.52
N ILE A 82 11.97 -9.23 18.43
CA ILE A 82 11.96 -9.50 19.87
C ILE A 82 10.85 -10.50 20.22
N GLU A 83 9.69 -10.31 19.64
CA GLU A 83 8.49 -11.13 19.87
C GLU A 83 8.61 -12.54 19.28
N TYR A 84 9.00 -12.61 17.98
CA TYR A 84 9.03 -13.88 17.26
C TYR A 84 10.37 -14.61 17.39
N ASN A 85 11.41 -13.96 17.93
CA ASN A 85 12.78 -14.48 18.02
C ASN A 85 13.31 -15.06 16.67
N ARG A 86 12.95 -14.41 15.56
CA ARG A 86 13.27 -14.77 14.18
C ARG A 86 13.83 -13.57 13.41
N PRO A 87 14.66 -13.77 12.39
CA PRO A 87 15.13 -12.66 11.54
C PRO A 87 13.96 -11.85 10.97
N VAL A 88 14.02 -10.52 11.08
CA VAL A 88 12.99 -9.62 10.55
C VAL A 88 12.79 -9.82 9.05
N THR A 89 13.89 -9.99 8.30
CA THR A 89 13.84 -10.25 6.85
C THR A 89 13.02 -11.49 6.48
N THR A 90 13.07 -12.54 7.31
CA THR A 90 12.28 -13.77 7.11
C THR A 90 10.78 -13.48 7.32
N LEU A 91 10.44 -12.81 8.41
CA LEU A 91 9.05 -12.44 8.70
C LEU A 91 8.45 -11.54 7.60
N LEU A 92 9.23 -10.56 7.11
CA LEU A 92 8.78 -9.70 6.01
C LEU A 92 8.55 -10.50 4.72
N ARG A 93 9.47 -11.41 4.37
CA ARG A 93 9.33 -12.26 3.17
C ARG A 93 8.12 -13.18 3.22
N GLU A 94 7.79 -13.72 4.38
CA GLU A 94 6.60 -14.57 4.57
C GLU A 94 5.29 -13.81 4.41
N ARG A 95 5.24 -12.53 4.82
CA ARG A 95 4.04 -11.69 4.81
C ARG A 95 3.86 -10.88 3.53
N LEU A 96 4.95 -10.56 2.86
CA LEU A 96 4.96 -9.72 1.65
C LEU A 96 4.05 -10.25 0.53
N PRO A 97 4.02 -11.55 0.18
CA PRO A 97 3.15 -12.05 -0.89
C PRO A 97 1.66 -11.79 -0.64
N ALA A 98 1.18 -11.98 0.59
CA ALA A 98 -0.21 -11.72 0.94
C ALA A 98 -0.57 -10.23 0.81
N THR A 99 0.32 -9.33 1.24
CA THR A 99 0.13 -7.88 1.10
C THR A 99 0.16 -7.44 -0.37
N ILE A 100 1.09 -7.97 -1.17
CA ILE A 100 1.15 -7.68 -2.62
C ILE A 100 -0.11 -8.20 -3.32
N LEU A 101 -0.60 -9.38 -2.96
CA LEU A 101 -1.82 -9.94 -3.53
C LEU A 101 -3.02 -9.03 -3.24
N LEU A 102 -3.24 -8.64 -1.99
CA LEU A 102 -4.33 -7.76 -1.60
C LEU A 102 -4.18 -6.37 -2.24
N GLY A 103 -3.05 -5.70 -2.02
CA GLY A 103 -2.79 -4.35 -2.52
C GLY A 103 -2.77 -4.30 -4.04
N GLY A 104 -2.16 -5.27 -4.71
CA GLY A 104 -2.12 -5.39 -6.16
C GLY A 104 -3.51 -5.54 -6.76
N THR A 105 -4.35 -6.40 -6.17
CA THR A 105 -5.75 -6.58 -6.59
C THR A 105 -6.53 -5.28 -6.41
N VAL A 106 -6.40 -4.63 -5.25
CA VAL A 106 -7.07 -3.35 -4.97
C VAL A 106 -6.64 -2.28 -5.98
N ILE A 107 -5.35 -2.11 -6.23
CA ILE A 107 -4.84 -1.12 -7.21
C ILE A 107 -5.36 -1.44 -8.60
N LEU A 108 -5.22 -2.69 -9.06
CA LEU A 108 -5.66 -3.10 -10.40
C LEU A 108 -7.15 -2.81 -10.61
N VAL A 109 -7.99 -3.28 -9.69
CA VAL A 109 -9.45 -3.11 -9.82
C VAL A 109 -9.84 -1.65 -9.64
N ASN A 110 -9.29 -0.95 -8.66
CA ASN A 110 -9.60 0.45 -8.39
C ASN A 110 -9.25 1.35 -9.58
N PHE A 111 -8.05 1.22 -10.14
CA PHE A 111 -7.64 2.04 -11.29
C PHE A 111 -8.43 1.67 -12.55
N THR A 112 -8.67 0.38 -12.81
CA THR A 112 -9.45 -0.04 -13.97
C THR A 112 -10.89 0.49 -13.90
N LEU A 113 -11.60 0.20 -12.79
CA LEU A 113 -12.97 0.66 -12.59
C LEU A 113 -13.06 2.17 -12.41
N GLY A 114 -12.16 2.76 -11.63
CA GLY A 114 -12.16 4.19 -11.34
C GLY A 114 -11.91 5.04 -12.59
N ILE A 115 -10.98 4.65 -13.45
CA ILE A 115 -10.75 5.30 -14.74
C ILE A 115 -11.98 5.15 -15.64
N TRP A 116 -12.50 3.93 -15.79
CA TRP A 116 -13.65 3.67 -16.63
C TRP A 116 -14.89 4.44 -16.17
N LEU A 117 -15.22 4.40 -14.89
CA LEU A 117 -16.35 5.12 -14.30
C LEU A 117 -16.14 6.63 -14.36
N GLY A 118 -14.93 7.14 -14.08
CA GLY A 118 -14.60 8.57 -14.17
C GLY A 118 -14.74 9.14 -15.60
N VAL A 119 -14.29 8.40 -16.61
CA VAL A 119 -14.51 8.74 -18.03
C VAL A 119 -16.01 8.75 -18.37
N ARG A 120 -16.75 7.73 -17.90
CA ARG A 120 -18.20 7.63 -18.12
C ARG A 120 -18.97 8.79 -17.47
N GLN A 121 -18.63 9.18 -16.25
CA GLN A 121 -19.19 10.35 -15.57
C GLN A 121 -18.90 11.67 -16.30
N ALA A 122 -17.65 11.85 -16.78
CA ALA A 122 -17.28 13.04 -17.53
C ALA A 122 -18.09 13.20 -18.83
N ARG A 123 -18.33 12.08 -19.55
CA ARG A 123 -19.15 12.06 -20.77
C ARG A 123 -20.62 12.40 -20.49
N ARG A 124 -21.16 11.94 -19.37
CA ARG A 124 -22.57 12.08 -19.00
C ARG A 124 -22.76 13.13 -17.89
N ARG A 125 -21.92 14.16 -17.89
CA ARG A 125 -21.94 15.21 -16.89
C ARG A 125 -23.34 15.77 -16.65
N GLY A 126 -23.77 15.83 -15.39
CA GLY A 126 -25.08 16.37 -14.96
C GLY A 126 -26.24 15.40 -15.15
N SER A 127 -26.02 14.20 -15.72
CA SER A 127 -27.05 13.16 -15.83
C SER A 127 -27.39 12.53 -14.47
N GLY A 128 -28.53 11.81 -14.41
CA GLY A 128 -28.87 11.01 -13.23
C GLY A 128 -27.81 9.97 -12.87
N GLU A 129 -27.17 9.38 -13.88
CA GLU A 129 -26.08 8.41 -13.71
C GLU A 129 -24.84 9.07 -13.06
N ASP A 130 -24.41 10.25 -13.52
CA ASP A 130 -23.31 11.02 -12.92
C ASP A 130 -23.60 11.33 -11.44
N ARG A 131 -24.82 11.74 -11.12
CA ARG A 131 -25.26 12.01 -9.74
C ARG A 131 -25.27 10.75 -8.87
N LEU A 132 -25.82 9.64 -9.38
CA LEU A 132 -25.87 8.37 -8.65
C LEU A 132 -24.47 7.83 -8.37
N LEU A 133 -23.60 7.76 -9.38
CA LEU A 133 -22.22 7.29 -9.20
C LEU A 133 -21.44 8.18 -8.22
N THR A 134 -21.67 9.50 -8.27
CA THR A 134 -21.06 10.43 -7.31
C THR A 134 -21.57 10.15 -5.88
N ALA A 135 -22.87 10.00 -5.69
CA ALA A 135 -23.46 9.75 -4.38
C ALA A 135 -22.99 8.43 -3.78
N VAL A 136 -23.02 7.34 -4.56
CA VAL A 136 -22.59 5.99 -4.11
C VAL A 136 -21.09 5.98 -3.78
N SER A 137 -20.26 6.57 -4.63
CA SER A 137 -18.82 6.62 -4.39
C SER A 137 -18.47 7.48 -3.18
N LEU A 138 -19.16 8.60 -2.96
CA LEU A 138 -18.98 9.43 -1.77
C LEU A 138 -19.44 8.72 -0.50
N ALA A 139 -20.56 8.01 -0.55
CA ALA A 139 -21.03 7.21 0.59
C ALA A 139 -19.99 6.16 0.99
N GLY A 140 -19.43 5.40 0.03
CA GLY A 140 -18.35 4.45 0.30
C GLY A 140 -17.09 5.11 0.87
N HIS A 141 -16.71 6.26 0.34
CA HIS A 141 -15.53 7.01 0.79
C HIS A 141 -15.69 7.60 2.21
N ALA A 142 -16.90 7.97 2.60
CA ALA A 142 -17.19 8.51 3.92
C ALA A 142 -17.16 7.45 5.03
N MET A 143 -17.24 6.16 4.67
CA MET A 143 -17.23 5.07 5.65
C MET A 143 -15.82 4.78 6.13
N PRO A 144 -15.58 4.66 7.46
CA PRO A 144 -14.31 4.15 7.97
C PRO A 144 -14.06 2.73 7.44
N SER A 145 -12.86 2.46 6.93
CA SER A 145 -12.53 1.16 6.31
C SER A 145 -12.73 -0.02 7.25
N PHE A 146 -12.37 0.12 8.54
CA PHE A 146 -12.57 -0.94 9.54
C PHE A 146 -14.06 -1.23 9.79
N TRP A 147 -14.90 -0.21 9.81
CA TRP A 147 -16.33 -0.36 10.01
C TRP A 147 -17.00 -1.08 8.83
N LEU A 148 -16.65 -0.67 7.60
CA LEU A 148 -17.12 -1.36 6.40
C LEU A 148 -16.62 -2.80 6.35
N ALA A 149 -15.36 -3.06 6.75
CA ALA A 149 -14.79 -4.40 6.85
C ALA A 149 -15.61 -5.29 7.80
N LEU A 150 -15.92 -4.79 9.01
CA LEU A 150 -16.73 -5.52 10.00
C LEU A 150 -18.13 -5.83 9.48
N ILE A 151 -18.79 -4.87 8.83
CA ILE A 151 -20.12 -5.09 8.24
C ILE A 151 -20.09 -6.16 7.15
N LEU A 152 -19.11 -6.08 6.22
CA LEU A 152 -18.99 -7.05 5.15
C LEU A 152 -18.62 -8.44 5.68
N ALA A 153 -17.71 -8.53 6.63
CA ALA A 153 -17.33 -9.79 7.27
C ALA A 153 -18.55 -10.43 7.96
N TRP A 154 -19.32 -9.64 8.75
CA TRP A 154 -20.50 -10.13 9.44
C TRP A 154 -21.62 -10.49 8.47
N LEU A 155 -22.00 -9.58 7.56
CA LEU A 155 -23.17 -9.78 6.69
C LEU A 155 -22.91 -10.87 5.66
N VAL A 156 -21.80 -10.75 4.89
CA VAL A 156 -21.53 -11.64 3.75
C VAL A 156 -20.84 -12.92 4.21
N GLY A 157 -19.92 -12.81 5.17
CA GLY A 157 -19.13 -13.95 5.65
C GLY A 157 -19.87 -14.81 6.67
N VAL A 158 -20.44 -14.18 7.72
CA VAL A 158 -21.01 -14.92 8.84
C VAL A 158 -22.50 -15.22 8.64
N ARG A 159 -23.31 -14.18 8.30
CA ARG A 159 -24.76 -14.33 8.21
C ARG A 159 -25.23 -15.01 6.92
N LEU A 160 -24.75 -14.55 5.77
CA LEU A 160 -25.11 -15.11 4.46
C LEU A 160 -24.22 -16.30 4.09
N ARG A 161 -23.03 -16.41 4.63
CA ARG A 161 -22.04 -17.47 4.35
C ARG A 161 -21.73 -17.62 2.85
N TRP A 162 -21.72 -16.50 2.11
CA TRP A 162 -21.41 -16.51 0.69
C TRP A 162 -19.91 -16.55 0.42
N LEU A 163 -19.12 -15.93 1.31
CA LEU A 163 -17.66 -15.81 1.19
C LEU A 163 -17.01 -16.05 2.56
N PRO A 164 -15.74 -16.47 2.59
CA PRO A 164 -15.00 -16.61 3.85
C PRO A 164 -14.90 -15.27 4.57
N SER A 165 -15.07 -15.28 5.89
CA SER A 165 -15.04 -14.07 6.72
C SER A 165 -13.65 -13.71 7.21
N ALA A 166 -12.66 -14.61 7.16
CA ALA A 166 -11.30 -14.38 7.67
C ALA A 166 -10.30 -15.39 7.11
N GLY A 167 -9.00 -15.05 7.19
CA GLY A 167 -7.89 -15.91 6.76
C GLY A 167 -7.44 -15.65 5.35
N LEU A 168 -6.36 -16.31 4.94
CA LEU A 168 -5.83 -16.32 3.57
C LEU A 168 -6.38 -17.51 2.77
N SER A 169 -6.65 -18.61 3.46
CA SER A 169 -7.12 -19.87 2.89
C SER A 169 -7.83 -20.70 3.96
N ASP A 170 -8.63 -21.66 3.53
CA ASP A 170 -9.27 -22.61 4.42
C ASP A 170 -8.23 -23.56 5.04
N PRO A 171 -8.10 -23.62 6.38
CA PRO A 171 -7.18 -24.54 7.05
C PRO A 171 -7.48 -26.02 6.78
N LEU A 172 -8.73 -26.34 6.40
CA LEU A 172 -9.14 -27.70 6.08
C LEU A 172 -8.76 -28.13 4.66
N LEU A 173 -8.39 -27.16 3.81
CA LEU A 173 -7.91 -27.46 2.46
C LEU A 173 -6.46 -27.94 2.55
N GLY A 174 -6.26 -29.26 2.46
CA GLY A 174 -4.93 -29.90 2.61
C GLY A 174 -3.88 -29.36 1.61
N ALA A 175 -2.62 -29.50 1.96
CA ALA A 175 -1.50 -29.12 1.09
C ALA A 175 -1.49 -29.89 -0.25
N ASP A 176 -2.09 -31.07 -0.30
CA ASP A 176 -2.21 -31.94 -1.48
C ASP A 176 -3.38 -31.56 -2.39
N ALA A 177 -4.19 -30.56 -2.03
CA ALA A 177 -5.30 -30.12 -2.87
C ALA A 177 -4.79 -29.57 -4.23
N PRO A 178 -5.55 -29.80 -5.33
CA PRO A 178 -5.19 -29.29 -6.65
C PRO A 178 -4.91 -27.78 -6.64
N LEU A 179 -3.91 -27.35 -7.40
CA LEU A 179 -3.50 -25.94 -7.47
C LEU A 179 -4.68 -24.99 -7.78
N LEU A 180 -5.59 -25.42 -8.67
CA LEU A 180 -6.79 -24.65 -8.99
C LEU A 180 -7.71 -24.49 -7.76
N ALA A 181 -7.93 -25.54 -6.97
CA ALA A 181 -8.75 -25.46 -5.77
C ALA A 181 -8.16 -24.48 -4.75
N ARG A 182 -6.85 -24.58 -4.53
CA ARG A 182 -6.12 -23.64 -3.65
C ARG A 182 -6.19 -22.19 -4.15
N ALA A 183 -6.03 -21.98 -5.47
CA ALA A 183 -6.12 -20.65 -6.06
C ALA A 183 -7.53 -20.05 -5.94
N MET A 184 -8.57 -20.86 -6.15
CA MET A 184 -9.98 -20.45 -5.98
C MET A 184 -10.30 -20.13 -4.52
N ASP A 185 -9.79 -20.91 -3.58
CA ASP A 185 -9.95 -20.70 -2.15
C ASP A 185 -9.30 -19.35 -1.71
N VAL A 186 -8.06 -19.13 -2.07
CA VAL A 186 -7.38 -17.83 -1.82
C VAL A 186 -8.13 -16.69 -2.49
N ALA A 187 -8.62 -16.86 -3.72
CA ALA A 187 -9.41 -15.84 -4.41
C ALA A 187 -10.71 -15.53 -3.65
N ALA A 188 -11.40 -16.54 -3.11
CA ALA A 188 -12.59 -16.33 -2.31
C ALA A 188 -12.32 -15.54 -1.02
N HIS A 189 -11.23 -15.85 -0.32
CA HIS A 189 -10.78 -15.12 0.88
C HIS A 189 -10.36 -13.68 0.58
N LEU A 190 -9.86 -13.41 -0.63
CA LEU A 190 -9.42 -12.09 -1.08
C LEU A 190 -10.58 -11.13 -1.35
N VAL A 191 -11.77 -11.62 -1.73
CA VAL A 191 -12.88 -10.78 -2.21
C VAL A 191 -13.30 -9.73 -1.18
N LEU A 192 -13.59 -10.11 0.06
CA LEU A 192 -14.12 -9.18 1.07
C LEU A 192 -13.09 -8.12 1.49
N PRO A 193 -11.82 -8.46 1.80
CA PRO A 193 -10.79 -7.47 2.08
C PRO A 193 -10.57 -6.50 0.91
N ALA A 194 -10.47 -7.03 -0.32
CA ALA A 194 -10.27 -6.21 -1.52
C ALA A 194 -11.48 -5.30 -1.80
N LEU A 195 -12.69 -5.83 -1.72
CA LEU A 195 -13.93 -5.05 -1.91
C LEU A 195 -14.04 -3.90 -0.91
N THR A 196 -13.71 -4.14 0.37
CA THR A 196 -13.67 -3.10 1.39
C THR A 196 -12.77 -1.94 0.99
N LEU A 197 -11.52 -2.24 0.61
CA LEU A 197 -10.56 -1.21 0.23
C LEU A 197 -10.94 -0.50 -1.07
N ILE A 198 -11.45 -1.24 -2.05
CA ILE A 198 -11.93 -0.67 -3.32
C ILE A 198 -13.07 0.32 -3.07
N LEU A 199 -14.09 -0.04 -2.31
CA LEU A 199 -15.25 0.82 -2.04
C LEU A 199 -14.86 2.13 -1.36
N VAL A 200 -13.94 2.08 -0.40
CA VAL A 200 -13.46 3.29 0.31
C VAL A 200 -12.62 4.20 -0.58
N THR A 201 -11.88 3.63 -1.53
CA THR A 201 -10.88 4.38 -2.31
C THR A 201 -11.33 4.75 -3.72
N LEU A 202 -12.30 4.05 -4.28
CA LEU A 202 -12.79 4.21 -5.66
C LEU A 202 -13.23 5.64 -5.99
N ALA A 203 -13.90 6.32 -5.04
CA ALA A 203 -14.37 7.69 -5.22
C ALA A 203 -13.23 8.68 -5.53
N GLY A 204 -12.07 8.50 -4.92
CA GLY A 204 -10.88 9.30 -5.19
C GLY A 204 -10.45 9.18 -6.64
N THR A 205 -10.21 7.94 -7.09
CA THR A 205 -9.76 7.63 -8.47
C THR A 205 -10.77 8.10 -9.52
N MET A 206 -12.06 7.84 -9.29
CA MET A 206 -13.14 8.30 -10.18
C MET A 206 -13.15 9.82 -10.34
N ARG A 207 -13.09 10.57 -9.22
CA ARG A 207 -13.11 12.05 -9.25
C ARG A 207 -11.88 12.63 -9.93
N PHE A 208 -10.71 12.08 -9.69
CA PHE A 208 -9.48 12.50 -10.36
C PHE A 208 -9.59 12.31 -11.87
N GLN A 209 -9.98 11.11 -12.32
CA GLN A 209 -10.14 10.84 -13.75
C GLN A 209 -11.25 11.68 -14.38
N ARG A 210 -12.38 11.87 -13.68
CA ARG A 210 -13.48 12.73 -14.16
C ARG A 210 -13.03 14.19 -14.33
N GLY A 211 -12.28 14.73 -13.36
CA GLY A 211 -11.71 16.08 -13.44
C GLY A 211 -10.81 16.25 -14.65
N ALA A 212 -9.80 15.37 -14.79
CA ALA A 212 -8.87 15.39 -15.91
C ALA A 212 -9.60 15.26 -17.28
N MET A 213 -10.60 14.41 -17.37
CA MET A 213 -11.42 14.29 -18.60
C MET A 213 -12.19 15.57 -18.91
N LEU A 214 -12.80 16.22 -17.91
CA LEU A 214 -13.57 17.45 -18.13
C LEU A 214 -12.69 18.62 -18.59
N GLU A 215 -11.45 18.69 -18.12
CA GLU A 215 -10.47 19.68 -18.61
C GLU A 215 -10.13 19.44 -20.06
N VAL A 216 -9.73 18.19 -20.39
CA VAL A 216 -9.30 17.84 -21.74
C VAL A 216 -10.45 17.96 -22.77
N LEU A 217 -11.68 17.58 -22.41
CA LEU A 217 -12.85 17.66 -23.31
C LEU A 217 -13.21 19.09 -23.74
N ARG A 218 -12.66 20.13 -23.09
CA ARG A 218 -12.84 21.54 -23.45
C ARG A 218 -11.76 22.09 -24.38
N LEU A 219 -10.69 21.33 -24.64
CA LEU A 219 -9.56 21.81 -25.43
C LEU A 219 -9.92 21.99 -26.91
N PRO A 220 -9.33 22.98 -27.62
CA PRO A 220 -9.69 23.32 -29.01
C PRO A 220 -9.57 22.14 -29.99
N TYR A 221 -8.57 21.27 -29.80
CA TYR A 221 -8.41 20.11 -30.70
C TYR A 221 -9.54 19.07 -30.58
N ILE A 222 -10.18 18.98 -29.42
CA ILE A 222 -11.37 18.13 -29.22
C ILE A 222 -12.58 18.74 -29.94
N VAL A 223 -12.75 20.07 -29.85
CA VAL A 223 -13.79 20.79 -30.57
C VAL A 223 -13.61 20.60 -32.09
N THR A 224 -12.37 20.72 -32.58
CA THR A 224 -12.03 20.47 -33.99
C THR A 224 -12.34 19.02 -34.41
N ALA A 225 -12.02 18.03 -33.57
CA ALA A 225 -12.33 16.64 -33.88
C ALA A 225 -13.85 16.39 -34.01
N ARG A 226 -14.65 17.00 -33.13
CA ARG A 226 -16.12 16.94 -33.21
C ARG A 226 -16.65 17.64 -34.47
N ALA A 227 -16.13 18.83 -34.81
CA ALA A 227 -16.52 19.57 -36.00
C ALA A 227 -16.20 18.78 -37.29
N LYS A 228 -15.16 17.94 -37.27
CA LYS A 228 -14.83 17.00 -38.37
C LYS A 228 -15.71 15.74 -38.43
N GLY A 229 -16.74 15.64 -37.56
CA GLY A 229 -17.66 14.49 -37.54
C GLY A 229 -17.07 13.21 -36.92
N VAL A 230 -15.98 13.29 -36.13
CA VAL A 230 -15.42 12.10 -35.47
C VAL A 230 -16.44 11.57 -34.46
N PRO A 231 -16.77 10.26 -34.47
CA PRO A 231 -17.71 9.66 -33.51
C PRO A 231 -17.29 9.90 -32.06
N GLU A 232 -18.25 10.25 -31.20
CA GLU A 232 -18.01 10.69 -29.80
C GLU A 232 -17.23 9.62 -28.98
N MET A 233 -17.42 8.33 -29.24
CA MET A 233 -16.63 7.26 -28.61
C MET A 233 -15.15 7.37 -28.96
N ARG A 234 -14.83 7.69 -30.22
CA ARG A 234 -13.46 7.88 -30.70
C ARG A 234 -12.86 9.17 -30.15
N VAL A 235 -13.64 10.25 -30.09
CA VAL A 235 -13.24 11.50 -29.42
C VAL A 235 -12.88 11.22 -27.97
N THR A 236 -13.72 10.50 -27.25
CA THR A 236 -13.49 10.17 -25.83
C THR A 236 -12.23 9.33 -25.60
N TRP A 237 -12.15 8.15 -26.23
CA TRP A 237 -11.11 7.17 -25.88
C TRP A 237 -9.80 7.40 -26.62
N ARG A 238 -9.81 7.88 -27.86
CA ARG A 238 -8.59 8.08 -28.65
C ARG A 238 -8.01 9.48 -28.53
N HIS A 239 -8.86 10.52 -28.42
CA HIS A 239 -8.38 11.90 -28.40
C HIS A 239 -8.34 12.48 -26.99
N ALA A 240 -9.38 12.31 -26.17
CA ALA A 240 -9.43 12.91 -24.84
C ALA A 240 -8.72 12.08 -23.78
N TRP A 241 -9.07 10.80 -23.65
CA TRP A 241 -8.55 9.94 -22.58
C TRP A 241 -7.02 9.80 -22.63
N ARG A 242 -6.44 9.72 -23.82
CA ARG A 242 -4.98 9.63 -23.98
C ARG A 242 -4.22 10.74 -23.26
N ASN A 243 -4.79 11.95 -23.18
CA ASN A 243 -4.20 13.07 -22.47
C ASN A 243 -4.69 13.16 -21.01
N ALA A 244 -5.92 12.75 -20.74
CA ALA A 244 -6.52 12.78 -19.42
C ALA A 244 -6.05 11.65 -18.49
N VAL A 245 -5.29 10.66 -19.00
CA VAL A 245 -4.74 9.57 -18.18
C VAL A 245 -3.44 9.95 -17.46
N PHE A 246 -2.73 11.00 -17.90
CA PHE A 246 -1.46 11.38 -17.28
C PHE A 246 -1.52 11.60 -15.77
N PRO A 247 -2.52 12.34 -15.22
CA PRO A 247 -2.63 12.47 -13.77
C PRO A 247 -2.84 11.14 -13.04
N MET A 248 -3.37 10.12 -13.72
CA MET A 248 -3.57 8.78 -13.14
C MET A 248 -2.24 8.04 -12.96
N VAL A 249 -1.25 8.29 -13.80
CA VAL A 249 0.10 7.72 -13.64
C VAL A 249 0.74 8.22 -12.34
N THR A 250 0.59 9.54 -12.04
CA THR A 250 1.05 10.10 -10.77
C THR A 250 0.33 9.46 -9.58
N LEU A 251 -0.99 9.39 -9.69
CA LEU A 251 -1.81 8.81 -8.62
C LEU A 251 -1.44 7.34 -8.38
N LEU A 252 -1.20 6.57 -9.45
CA LEU A 252 -0.75 5.19 -9.35
C LEU A 252 0.59 5.08 -8.60
N ALA A 253 1.55 5.95 -8.93
CA ALA A 253 2.85 5.95 -8.27
C ALA A 253 2.74 6.26 -6.77
N LEU A 254 1.83 7.17 -6.37
CA LEU A 254 1.55 7.48 -4.97
C LEU A 254 0.87 6.29 -4.24
N TRP A 255 0.23 5.39 -4.98
CA TRP A 255 -0.44 4.22 -4.41
C TRP A 255 0.46 2.99 -4.30
N LEU A 256 1.58 2.93 -5.03
CA LEU A 256 2.50 1.79 -4.96
C LEU A 256 3.01 1.48 -3.54
N PRO A 257 3.29 2.45 -2.66
CA PRO A 257 3.67 2.15 -1.28
C PRO A 257 2.60 1.38 -0.50
N LEU A 258 1.31 1.55 -0.84
CA LEU A 258 0.22 0.78 -0.23
C LEU A 258 0.34 -0.72 -0.50
N LEU A 259 1.04 -1.13 -1.58
CA LEU A 259 1.34 -2.55 -1.83
C LEU A 259 2.15 -3.21 -0.72
N VAL A 260 2.77 -2.42 0.15
CA VAL A 260 3.67 -2.94 1.18
C VAL A 260 3.27 -2.50 2.58
N THR A 261 2.73 -1.27 2.72
CA THR A 261 2.24 -0.85 4.04
C THR A 261 0.95 -1.56 4.43
N GLY A 262 0.20 -2.09 3.43
CA GLY A 262 -1.08 -2.75 3.64
C GLY A 262 -2.14 -1.84 4.24
N SER A 263 -3.29 -2.41 4.52
CA SER A 263 -4.30 -1.77 5.35
C SER A 263 -4.37 -2.48 6.71
N VAL A 264 -3.69 -1.93 7.69
CA VAL A 264 -3.60 -2.49 9.05
C VAL A 264 -4.97 -2.93 9.58
N PHE A 265 -5.97 -2.07 9.46
CA PHE A 265 -7.31 -2.35 10.00
C PHE A 265 -8.05 -3.44 9.21
N VAL A 266 -7.99 -3.39 7.88
CA VAL A 266 -8.68 -4.38 7.04
C VAL A 266 -8.00 -5.74 7.16
N GLU A 267 -6.67 -5.77 7.16
CA GLU A 267 -5.90 -6.99 7.41
C GLU A 267 -6.22 -7.60 8.80
N ALA A 268 -6.35 -6.76 9.83
CA ALA A 268 -6.70 -7.23 11.17
C ALA A 268 -8.13 -7.81 11.23
N VAL A 269 -9.12 -7.11 10.67
CA VAL A 269 -10.54 -7.56 10.68
C VAL A 269 -10.70 -8.90 9.95
N PHE A 270 -10.07 -9.04 8.79
CA PHE A 270 -10.16 -10.27 8.00
C PHE A 270 -9.08 -11.31 8.36
N ALA A 271 -8.29 -11.11 9.42
CA ALA A 271 -7.15 -11.97 9.78
C ALA A 271 -6.24 -12.26 8.56
N TRP A 272 -6.10 -11.31 7.66
CA TRP A 272 -5.26 -11.41 6.48
C TRP A 272 -3.79 -11.32 6.89
N PRO A 273 -2.94 -12.32 6.56
CA PRO A 273 -1.56 -12.38 7.07
C PRO A 273 -0.61 -11.47 6.28
N GLY A 274 -0.88 -10.16 6.30
CA GLY A 274 -0.08 -9.17 5.59
C GLY A 274 0.92 -8.43 6.47
N LEU A 275 1.65 -7.48 5.85
CA LEU A 275 2.63 -6.62 6.53
C LEU A 275 1.96 -5.58 7.43
N GLY A 276 0.73 -5.14 7.10
CA GLY A 276 -0.01 -4.20 7.93
C GLY A 276 -0.39 -4.82 9.28
N SER A 277 -0.91 -6.05 9.27
CA SER A 277 -1.22 -6.81 10.50
C SER A 277 0.05 -7.12 11.30
N LEU A 278 1.16 -7.44 10.62
CA LEU A 278 2.46 -7.66 11.26
C LEU A 278 2.99 -6.39 11.93
N ALA A 279 2.87 -5.23 11.25
CA ALA A 279 3.24 -3.92 11.81
C ALA A 279 2.41 -3.55 13.03
N ALA A 280 1.08 -3.81 12.99
CA ALA A 280 0.20 -3.58 14.13
C ALA A 280 0.58 -4.44 15.34
N ALA A 281 0.85 -5.72 15.12
CA ALA A 281 1.33 -6.63 16.19
C ALA A 281 2.67 -6.14 16.75
N ALA A 282 3.62 -5.77 15.87
CA ALA A 282 4.92 -5.24 16.30
C ALA A 282 4.80 -3.94 17.11
N ALA A 283 3.87 -3.04 16.72
CA ALA A 283 3.59 -1.81 17.46
C ALA A 283 3.01 -2.10 18.85
N GLY A 284 2.00 -2.97 18.92
CA GLY A 284 1.39 -3.41 20.17
C GLY A 284 2.40 -4.09 21.10
N ASN A 285 3.30 -4.87 20.52
CA ASN A 285 4.32 -5.63 21.24
C ASN A 285 5.64 -4.88 21.44
N ARG A 286 5.75 -3.62 21.00
CA ARG A 286 6.98 -2.82 21.08
C ARG A 286 8.19 -3.52 20.46
N ASP A 287 7.93 -4.31 19.41
CA ASP A 287 8.99 -4.97 18.66
C ASP A 287 9.64 -3.97 17.68
N TYR A 288 10.54 -3.15 18.22
CA TYR A 288 11.17 -2.08 17.46
C TYR A 288 11.96 -2.57 16.24
N PRO A 289 12.76 -3.67 16.30
CA PRO A 289 13.42 -4.18 15.11
C PRO A 289 12.43 -4.52 14.00
N LEU A 290 11.32 -5.17 14.32
CA LEU A 290 10.30 -5.54 13.35
C LEU A 290 9.57 -4.32 12.79
N LEU A 291 9.19 -3.36 13.64
CA LEU A 291 8.60 -2.09 13.19
C LEU A 291 9.52 -1.33 12.26
N MET A 292 10.81 -1.22 12.60
CA MET A 292 11.81 -0.58 11.77
C MET A 292 11.95 -1.31 10.43
N GLY A 293 11.96 -2.65 10.44
CA GLY A 293 12.01 -3.45 9.21
C GLY A 293 10.83 -3.19 8.27
N VAL A 294 9.60 -3.16 8.79
CA VAL A 294 8.41 -2.81 7.98
C VAL A 294 8.52 -1.39 7.43
N ALA A 295 8.93 -0.42 8.27
CA ALA A 295 9.05 0.98 7.84
C ALA A 295 10.18 1.20 6.82
N ILE A 296 11.31 0.48 6.93
CA ILE A 296 12.39 0.48 5.93
C ILE A 296 11.88 -0.03 4.58
N LEU A 297 11.16 -1.14 4.59
CA LEU A 297 10.58 -1.71 3.39
C LEU A 297 9.57 -0.77 2.74
N ALA A 298 8.67 -0.17 3.53
CA ALA A 298 7.70 0.81 3.08
C ALA A 298 8.36 2.07 2.53
N GLY A 299 9.34 2.62 3.24
CA GLY A 299 10.11 3.80 2.81
C GLY A 299 10.91 3.54 1.54
N GLY A 300 11.54 2.37 1.43
CA GLY A 300 12.27 1.96 0.24
C GLY A 300 11.35 1.87 -0.99
N LEU A 301 10.16 1.33 -0.82
CA LEU A 301 9.17 1.27 -1.89
C LEU A 301 8.57 2.64 -2.23
N LEU A 302 8.36 3.51 -1.25
CA LEU A 302 7.93 4.88 -1.50
C LEU A 302 8.94 5.62 -2.37
N VAL A 303 10.22 5.52 -2.03
CA VAL A 303 11.30 6.13 -2.80
C VAL A 303 11.43 5.48 -4.18
N GLY A 304 11.38 4.15 -4.25
CA GLY A 304 11.42 3.40 -5.51
C GLY A 304 10.23 3.73 -6.42
N SER A 305 9.01 3.82 -5.88
CA SER A 305 7.82 4.18 -6.65
C SER A 305 7.88 5.60 -7.22
N SER A 306 8.45 6.54 -6.47
CA SER A 306 8.68 7.91 -6.96
C SER A 306 9.64 7.92 -8.15
N MET A 307 10.71 7.11 -8.10
CA MET A 307 11.64 6.96 -9.22
C MET A 307 10.97 6.32 -10.45
N VAL A 308 10.15 5.30 -10.24
CA VAL A 308 9.36 4.66 -11.32
C VAL A 308 8.40 5.67 -11.96
N ALA A 309 7.74 6.51 -11.15
CA ALA A 309 6.89 7.59 -11.64
C ALA A 309 7.66 8.59 -12.49
N ASP A 310 8.81 9.05 -12.01
CA ASP A 310 9.67 10.00 -12.75
C ASP A 310 10.13 9.41 -14.10
N LEU A 311 10.49 8.12 -14.12
CA LEU A 311 10.83 7.40 -15.36
C LEU A 311 9.65 7.26 -16.30
N ALA A 312 8.46 6.96 -15.77
CA ALA A 312 7.23 6.87 -16.57
C ALA A 312 6.88 8.23 -17.20
N TYR A 313 7.01 9.33 -16.44
CA TYR A 313 6.83 10.68 -16.98
C TYR A 313 7.84 11.01 -18.08
N ALA A 314 9.13 10.73 -17.84
CA ALA A 314 10.16 10.97 -18.84
C ALA A 314 9.97 10.12 -20.12
N ALA A 315 9.32 8.98 -20.03
CA ALA A 315 8.97 8.14 -21.18
C ALA A 315 7.73 8.64 -21.92
N LEU A 316 6.73 9.17 -21.18
CA LEU A 316 5.45 9.61 -21.74
C LEU A 316 5.48 11.05 -22.26
N ASP A 317 6.25 11.93 -21.64
CA ASP A 317 6.42 13.33 -22.07
C ASP A 317 7.91 13.67 -22.28
N PRO A 318 8.38 13.77 -23.53
CA PRO A 318 9.77 14.12 -23.82
C PRO A 318 10.20 15.50 -23.30
N ARG A 319 9.26 16.39 -22.97
CA ARG A 319 9.56 17.76 -22.48
C ARG A 319 10.08 17.75 -21.04
N VAL A 320 9.71 16.75 -20.25
CA VAL A 320 10.18 16.57 -18.87
C VAL A 320 11.68 16.23 -18.79
N ARG A 321 12.28 15.78 -19.91
CA ARG A 321 13.71 15.43 -20.00
C ARG A 321 14.64 16.67 -20.05
N LEU A 322 14.08 17.85 -20.24
CA LEU A 322 14.83 19.10 -20.46
C LEU A 322 14.84 20.02 -19.23
N ALA A 323 14.13 19.67 -18.16
CA ALA A 323 14.13 20.35 -16.87
C ALA A 323 14.90 19.53 -15.81
#